data_1187f3db185c9f839201701fafcea199
#
_entry.id   1187f3db185c9f839201701fafcea199
#
_cell.length_a   1.000
_cell.length_b   1.000
_cell.length_c   1.000
_cell.angle_alpha   90.00
_cell.angle_beta   90.00
_cell.angle_gamma   90.00
#
_symmetry.space_group_name_H-M   'P 1'
#
loop_
_entity.id
_entity.type
_entity.pdbx_description
1 polymer ?
#
loop_
_entity_poly.entity_id
_entity_poly.type
_entity_poly.pdbx_seq_one_letter_code
_entity_poly.pdbx_strand_id
1 'polypeptide(L)'
;MQLDPCGGRYYANCATGNCAAGNCPPGSYVDMQPGGNPSNYPGNGAGTYPPYEAGAYPGNNFDFEQAMHSRGSFGTGASASSCAAGCGPGSVWNAAVAASACGCLWDECYDGWSVVGRWLVLADFMMLKRNQSHSVPFATLNNNERVVLATRVQDFPFRPAMRLGVGVPLSPKLRVEGLYFGMANWTETAAVRDATPNALGGTGNLFSRLSDFGIPASTALDYNSLASFAYYSALDNAELNLRHRLPTPPYVEASLLIGARYITVRERLSFGTQSSVPTSNLVETRTQNDMVGMQIGAALNAPVHWGWWFQGEIKGVLMQNSAAQQTQYTHTDSTSSTTYLGNKSSKVATYAGDLSLWLSYQCSQRFVVRFGYQAFWFDGLALASQNVERNINILTLGPAQLLHGGRVVYHGPSAGVTFSW
;
A
#
# COMPACT_ATOMS: atom_id res chain seq x y z
N MET A 1 11.59 -19.26 16.16
CA MET A 1 10.42 -18.39 16.37
C MET A 1 9.27 -19.29 16.74
N GLN A 2 8.71 -19.15 17.92
CA GLN A 2 7.60 -19.98 18.37
C GLN A 2 6.34 -19.50 17.66
N LEU A 3 5.69 -20.37 16.88
CA LEU A 3 4.44 -20.06 16.19
C LEU A 3 3.33 -20.03 17.24
N ASP A 4 2.65 -18.92 17.37
CA ASP A 4 1.47 -18.78 18.22
C ASP A 4 0.28 -19.48 17.54
N PRO A 5 -0.28 -20.55 18.12
CA PRO A 5 -1.36 -21.31 17.49
C PRO A 5 -2.69 -20.55 17.41
N CYS A 6 -2.85 -19.42 18.10
CA CYS A 6 -4.09 -18.64 18.14
C CYS A 6 -4.04 -17.26 17.50
N GLY A 7 -2.86 -16.70 17.26
CA GLY A 7 -2.66 -15.40 16.61
C GLY A 7 -1.95 -15.51 15.26
N GLY A 8 -1.57 -16.71 14.91
CA GLY A 8 -0.79 -16.98 13.73
C GLY A 8 -1.59 -16.77 12.46
N ARG A 9 -1.07 -15.98 11.60
CA ARG A 9 -1.47 -15.76 10.22
C ARG A 9 -1.28 -17.02 9.37
N TYR A 10 -1.33 -18.16 9.99
CA TYR A 10 -1.29 -19.47 9.36
C TYR A 10 -2.66 -20.11 9.55
N TYR A 11 -3.36 -20.32 8.46
CA TYR A 11 -4.52 -21.20 8.41
C TYR A 11 -4.08 -22.64 8.61
N ALA A 12 -3.61 -22.97 9.81
CA ALA A 12 -3.70 -24.33 10.31
C ALA A 12 -5.12 -24.45 10.83
N ASN A 13 -5.92 -25.32 10.21
CA ASN A 13 -7.28 -25.62 10.62
C ASN A 13 -7.35 -25.78 12.14
N CYS A 14 -7.93 -24.82 12.85
CA CYS A 14 -8.53 -25.06 14.14
C CYS A 14 -9.75 -25.96 13.89
N ALA A 15 -9.55 -27.27 13.94
CA ALA A 15 -10.59 -28.26 13.66
C ALA A 15 -11.68 -28.36 14.74
N THR A 16 -11.67 -27.46 15.72
CA THR A 16 -12.75 -27.35 16.73
C THR A 16 -13.04 -25.87 16.97
N GLY A 17 -14.22 -25.43 16.57
CA GLY A 17 -14.71 -24.05 16.52
C GLY A 17 -14.85 -23.28 17.84
N ASN A 18 -13.89 -23.36 18.76
CA ASN A 18 -13.92 -22.66 20.06
C ASN A 18 -12.64 -21.86 20.34
N CYS A 19 -12.16 -21.08 19.37
CA CYS A 19 -11.21 -20.02 19.64
C CYS A 19 -11.91 -18.66 19.64
N ALA A 20 -12.68 -18.37 20.67
CA ALA A 20 -13.07 -17.01 20.99
C ALA A 20 -11.91 -16.31 21.70
N ALA A 21 -11.70 -15.03 21.37
CA ALA A 21 -10.59 -14.21 21.80
C ALA A 21 -10.06 -14.50 23.23
N GLY A 22 -8.81 -14.91 23.33
CA GLY A 22 -8.03 -14.81 24.55
C GLY A 22 -7.86 -16.05 25.41
N ASN A 23 -8.48 -17.19 25.12
CA ASN A 23 -8.36 -18.39 25.96
C ASN A 23 -7.84 -19.61 25.20
N CYS A 24 -6.53 -19.67 25.00
CA CYS A 24 -5.87 -20.95 24.69
C CYS A 24 -5.13 -21.46 25.93
N PRO A 25 -5.32 -22.71 26.35
CA PRO A 25 -4.55 -23.24 27.46
C PRO A 25 -3.08 -23.38 27.11
N PRO A 26 -2.14 -23.11 28.03
CA PRO A 26 -0.71 -23.26 27.79
C PRO A 26 -0.38 -24.76 27.65
N GLY A 27 0.19 -25.15 26.49
CA GLY A 27 0.76 -26.47 26.33
C GLY A 27 0.22 -27.36 25.20
N SER A 28 -0.62 -26.88 24.30
CA SER A 28 -1.08 -27.67 23.16
C SER A 28 -0.03 -27.68 22.02
N TYR A 29 0.85 -28.65 22.07
CA TYR A 29 1.73 -29.02 20.95
C TYR A 29 0.92 -29.90 19.98
N VAL A 30 0.88 -29.50 18.69
CA VAL A 30 0.42 -30.40 17.64
C VAL A 30 1.61 -31.19 17.14
N ASP A 31 1.72 -32.42 17.60
CA ASP A 31 2.68 -33.41 17.08
C ASP A 31 2.18 -33.84 15.69
N MET A 32 2.86 -33.43 14.63
CA MET A 32 2.55 -33.88 13.27
C MET A 32 3.07 -35.30 13.08
N GLN A 33 2.22 -36.28 13.31
CA GLN A 33 2.51 -37.67 12.84
C GLN A 33 2.35 -37.76 11.32
N PRO A 34 3.29 -38.37 10.60
CA PRO A 34 3.15 -38.66 9.18
C PRO A 34 2.25 -39.89 8.97
N GLY A 35 1.12 -39.72 8.29
CA GLY A 35 0.32 -40.81 7.80
C GLY A 35 -1.17 -40.76 8.10
N GLY A 36 -1.89 -39.83 7.49
CA GLY A 36 -3.35 -39.80 7.44
C GLY A 36 -3.85 -39.71 6.00
N ASN A 37 -4.43 -40.84 5.51
CA ASN A 37 -5.03 -40.96 4.18
C ASN A 37 -6.22 -40.00 3.99
N PRO A 38 -6.34 -39.19 2.92
CA PRO A 38 -7.39 -38.21 2.75
C PRO A 38 -8.62 -38.74 2.01
N SER A 39 -9.18 -39.86 2.45
CA SER A 39 -10.40 -40.40 1.83
C SER A 39 -11.48 -40.66 2.89
N ASN A 40 -12.13 -39.63 3.37
CA ASN A 40 -13.48 -39.71 3.99
C ASN A 40 -13.97 -38.28 4.35
N TYR A 41 -14.56 -37.60 3.38
CA TYR A 41 -15.48 -36.50 3.66
C TYR A 41 -16.90 -36.92 3.27
N PRO A 42 -17.87 -36.92 4.19
CA PRO A 42 -19.28 -37.08 3.85
C PRO A 42 -19.78 -35.78 3.18
N GLY A 43 -20.52 -35.98 2.07
CA GLY A 43 -21.11 -34.90 1.30
C GLY A 43 -22.12 -34.08 2.09
N ASN A 44 -21.99 -32.77 2.04
CA ASN A 44 -22.99 -31.87 2.61
C ASN A 44 -24.08 -31.57 1.61
N GLY A 45 -25.30 -31.85 2.04
CA GLY A 45 -26.55 -31.57 1.35
C GLY A 45 -26.78 -30.08 1.12
N ALA A 46 -27.35 -29.76 -0.02
CA ALA A 46 -27.81 -28.44 -0.43
C ALA A 46 -28.90 -27.92 0.52
N GLY A 47 -28.60 -26.91 1.30
CA GLY A 47 -29.56 -26.12 2.06
C GLY A 47 -30.13 -25.01 1.19
N THR A 48 -31.43 -25.12 0.86
CA THR A 48 -32.24 -24.07 0.23
C THR A 48 -32.48 -22.93 1.21
N TYR A 49 -32.08 -21.70 0.82
CA TYR A 49 -32.45 -20.49 1.53
C TYR A 49 -33.87 -20.05 1.16
N PRO A 50 -34.69 -19.57 2.13
CA PRO A 50 -36.02 -19.03 1.83
C PRO A 50 -35.93 -17.65 1.16
N PRO A 51 -36.91 -17.27 0.31
CA PRO A 51 -36.90 -15.99 -0.39
C PRO A 51 -37.18 -14.83 0.58
N TYR A 52 -36.43 -13.73 0.40
CA TYR A 52 -36.62 -12.45 1.10
C TYR A 52 -37.90 -11.79 0.56
N GLU A 53 -38.89 -11.58 1.42
CA GLU A 53 -40.03 -10.70 1.11
C GLU A 53 -39.59 -9.23 1.18
N ALA A 54 -39.83 -8.52 0.08
CA ALA A 54 -39.63 -7.08 -0.01
C ALA A 54 -40.75 -6.35 0.73
N GLY A 55 -40.44 -5.84 1.93
CA GLY A 55 -41.32 -4.93 2.66
C GLY A 55 -41.37 -3.57 1.99
N ALA A 56 -42.56 -3.13 1.57
CA ALA A 56 -42.79 -1.81 1.00
C ALA A 56 -42.65 -0.71 2.08
N TYR A 57 -41.74 0.22 1.86
CA TYR A 57 -41.67 1.48 2.61
C TYR A 57 -42.68 2.49 2.06
N PRO A 58 -43.46 3.20 2.91
CA PRO A 58 -44.32 4.25 2.44
C PRO A 58 -43.54 5.44 1.91
N GLY A 59 -43.81 5.79 0.66
CA GLY A 59 -43.21 6.92 -0.03
C GLY A 59 -43.67 8.25 0.56
N ASN A 60 -42.74 9.04 1.06
CA ASN A 60 -42.92 10.48 1.21
C ASN A 60 -42.55 11.14 -0.11
N ASN A 61 -43.56 11.50 -0.89
CA ASN A 61 -43.43 12.36 -2.05
C ASN A 61 -43.09 13.76 -1.57
N PHE A 62 -41.81 14.12 -1.70
CA PHE A 62 -41.38 15.52 -1.58
C PHE A 62 -41.44 16.13 -2.99
N ASP A 63 -42.47 16.95 -3.19
CA ASP A 63 -42.74 17.61 -4.48
C ASP A 63 -41.76 18.76 -4.66
N PHE A 64 -40.75 18.55 -5.53
CA PHE A 64 -39.64 19.49 -5.78
C PHE A 64 -40.04 20.66 -6.71
N GLU A 65 -41.21 20.61 -7.33
CA GLU A 65 -41.69 21.66 -8.25
C GLU A 65 -42.36 22.86 -7.59
N GLN A 66 -42.85 22.72 -6.35
CA GLN A 66 -43.53 23.82 -5.67
C GLN A 66 -42.60 24.88 -5.02
N ALA A 67 -41.29 24.60 -4.93
CA ALA A 67 -40.32 25.55 -4.36
C ALA A 67 -39.77 26.59 -5.37
N MET A 68 -40.10 26.48 -6.64
CA MET A 68 -39.51 27.33 -7.69
C MET A 68 -40.36 28.54 -8.15
N HIS A 69 -41.56 28.74 -7.60
CA HIS A 69 -42.49 29.76 -8.11
C HIS A 69 -42.87 30.90 -7.14
N SER A 70 -42.07 31.20 -6.13
CA SER A 70 -42.24 32.47 -5.38
C SER A 70 -41.24 33.55 -5.84
N ARG A 71 -41.44 34.14 -7.00
CA ARG A 71 -40.73 35.37 -7.41
C ARG A 71 -41.32 36.57 -6.67
N GLY A 72 -40.67 36.97 -5.56
CA GLY A 72 -40.84 38.25 -4.93
C GLY A 72 -40.09 39.33 -5.68
N SER A 73 -40.79 40.41 -6.03
CA SER A 73 -40.29 41.64 -6.65
C SER A 73 -39.21 42.30 -5.79
N PHE A 74 -37.98 42.47 -6.33
CA PHE A 74 -36.91 43.17 -5.62
C PHE A 74 -36.87 44.65 -5.98
N GLY A 75 -37.03 45.49 -4.94
CA GLY A 75 -36.81 46.91 -5.02
C GLY A 75 -35.32 47.26 -5.13
N THR A 76 -34.96 48.07 -6.13
CA THR A 76 -33.63 48.61 -6.35
C THR A 76 -33.37 49.75 -5.35
N GLY A 77 -32.42 49.56 -4.43
CA GLY A 77 -31.93 50.69 -3.61
C GLY A 77 -31.38 50.30 -2.24
N ALA A 78 -30.19 49.70 -2.16
CA ALA A 78 -29.41 49.68 -0.93
C ALA A 78 -27.92 49.82 -1.27
N SER A 79 -27.29 50.84 -0.68
CA SER A 79 -25.89 51.18 -0.87
C SER A 79 -24.95 50.15 -0.23
N ALA A 80 -23.86 49.86 -0.91
CA ALA A 80 -22.87 48.81 -0.62
C ALA A 80 -21.99 48.98 0.66
N SER A 81 -22.38 49.86 1.61
CA SER A 81 -21.51 50.19 2.75
C SER A 81 -21.86 49.56 4.10
N SER A 82 -22.86 48.68 4.20
CA SER A 82 -23.30 48.12 5.48
C SER A 82 -23.04 46.61 5.69
N CYS A 83 -22.38 45.91 4.75
CA CYS A 83 -22.17 44.45 4.86
C CYS A 83 -20.88 44.03 5.61
N ALA A 84 -20.05 44.98 6.08
CA ALA A 84 -18.74 44.68 6.71
C ALA A 84 -18.81 44.26 8.20
N ALA A 85 -19.97 44.31 8.85
CA ALA A 85 -20.08 44.15 10.31
C ALA A 85 -20.70 42.80 10.80
N GLY A 86 -21.06 41.86 9.92
CA GLY A 86 -21.89 40.72 10.27
C GLY A 86 -21.23 39.32 10.24
N CYS A 87 -19.99 39.18 9.78
CA CYS A 87 -19.32 37.90 9.74
C CYS A 87 -18.47 37.65 10.99
N GLY A 88 -19.08 37.58 12.16
CA GLY A 88 -18.43 37.14 13.41
C GLY A 88 -18.40 35.61 13.50
N PRO A 89 -17.41 35.00 14.19
CA PRO A 89 -17.18 33.55 14.22
C PRO A 89 -18.17 32.79 15.12
N GLY A 90 -19.44 33.12 15.12
CA GLY A 90 -20.41 32.52 16.04
C GLY A 90 -21.80 32.18 15.51
N SER A 91 -22.14 32.50 14.26
CA SER A 91 -23.52 32.29 13.79
C SER A 91 -23.60 31.55 12.47
N VAL A 92 -23.28 30.27 12.52
CA VAL A 92 -23.34 29.38 11.34
C VAL A 92 -24.78 29.16 10.84
N TRP A 93 -25.79 29.40 11.70
CA TRP A 93 -27.22 29.21 11.38
C TRP A 93 -27.83 30.32 10.53
N ASN A 94 -27.22 31.50 10.48
CA ASN A 94 -27.78 32.63 9.74
C ASN A 94 -27.06 32.89 8.39
N ALA A 95 -25.99 32.16 8.07
CA ALA A 95 -25.25 32.42 6.84
C ALA A 95 -26.02 32.12 5.57
N ALA A 96 -26.85 31.07 5.56
CA ALA A 96 -27.69 30.72 4.41
C ALA A 96 -28.82 31.71 4.16
N VAL A 97 -29.37 32.29 5.24
CA VAL A 97 -30.45 33.29 5.15
C VAL A 97 -29.87 34.68 4.89
N ALA A 98 -28.71 35.02 5.48
CA ALA A 98 -28.03 36.26 5.26
C ALA A 98 -27.44 36.39 3.84
N ALA A 99 -26.95 35.32 3.25
CA ALA A 99 -26.46 35.30 1.88
C ALA A 99 -27.56 35.61 0.84
N SER A 100 -28.79 35.16 1.09
CA SER A 100 -29.92 35.50 0.22
C SER A 100 -30.42 36.94 0.39
N ALA A 101 -30.19 37.59 1.54
CA ALA A 101 -30.64 38.94 1.82
C ALA A 101 -29.63 40.05 1.43
N CYS A 102 -28.34 39.74 1.41
CA CYS A 102 -27.28 40.72 1.13
C CYS A 102 -26.75 40.73 -0.30
N GLY A 103 -27.23 39.84 -1.20
CA GLY A 103 -26.75 39.81 -2.59
C GLY A 103 -25.26 39.59 -2.73
N CYS A 104 -24.60 39.06 -1.70
CA CYS A 104 -23.22 38.62 -1.81
C CYS A 104 -23.20 37.48 -2.80
N LEU A 105 -22.59 37.72 -3.95
CA LEU A 105 -22.25 36.69 -4.90
C LEU A 105 -21.54 35.57 -4.12
N TRP A 106 -22.00 34.36 -4.26
CA TRP A 106 -21.50 33.13 -3.61
C TRP A 106 -19.98 33.00 -3.68
N ASP A 107 -19.33 33.75 -4.56
CA ASP A 107 -17.90 33.73 -4.79
C ASP A 107 -17.05 34.33 -3.65
N GLU A 108 -17.56 35.32 -2.86
CA GLU A 108 -16.77 35.93 -1.79
C GLU A 108 -17.04 35.36 -0.39
N CYS A 109 -18.24 34.81 -0.12
CA CYS A 109 -18.58 34.23 1.17
C CYS A 109 -18.29 32.73 1.24
N TYR A 110 -18.12 32.06 0.10
CA TYR A 110 -17.86 30.59 -0.01
C TYR A 110 -16.44 30.26 -0.43
N ASP A 111 -15.51 31.19 -0.25
CA ASP A 111 -14.08 30.97 -0.49
C ASP A 111 -13.45 29.97 0.48
N GLY A 112 -14.29 29.07 1.00
CA GLY A 112 -13.92 28.13 2.03
C GLY A 112 -12.80 27.16 1.67
N TRP A 113 -12.49 26.97 0.41
CA TRP A 113 -11.41 26.07 -0.04
C TRP A 113 -10.62 26.59 -1.24
N SER A 114 -10.98 27.73 -1.81
CA SER A 114 -10.14 28.27 -2.86
C SER A 114 -8.87 28.84 -2.23
N VAL A 115 -7.85 28.01 -2.19
CA VAL A 115 -6.46 28.37 -1.94
C VAL A 115 -5.93 29.23 -3.10
N VAL A 116 -6.83 29.91 -3.79
CA VAL A 116 -6.53 30.78 -4.91
C VAL A 116 -5.71 31.95 -4.41
N GLY A 117 -4.50 32.07 -4.93
CA GLY A 117 -3.58 33.13 -4.56
C GLY A 117 -2.86 32.95 -3.23
N ARG A 118 -3.02 31.82 -2.52
CA ARG A 118 -2.35 31.55 -1.24
C ARG A 118 -1.28 30.49 -1.37
N TRP A 119 -0.20 30.66 -0.63
CA TRP A 119 0.78 29.62 -0.40
C TRP A 119 0.15 28.52 0.44
N LEU A 120 0.54 27.30 0.17
CA LEU A 120 0.01 26.10 0.81
C LEU A 120 1.16 25.28 1.36
N VAL A 121 1.05 24.83 2.61
CA VAL A 121 1.89 23.77 3.17
C VAL A 121 1.00 22.66 3.67
N LEU A 122 1.39 21.44 3.38
CA LEU A 122 0.68 20.26 3.87
C LEU A 122 1.65 19.31 4.57
N ALA A 123 1.16 18.64 5.59
CA ALA A 123 1.87 17.58 6.29
C ALA A 123 0.88 16.47 6.64
N ASP A 124 1.14 15.26 6.16
CA ASP A 124 0.33 14.09 6.42
C ASP A 124 1.16 13.00 7.07
N PHE A 125 0.56 12.35 8.03
CA PHE A 125 0.97 11.07 8.56
C PHE A 125 0.19 9.96 7.86
N MET A 126 0.88 8.92 7.41
CA MET A 126 0.29 7.79 6.70
C MET A 126 0.67 6.49 7.40
N MET A 127 -0.24 5.53 7.39
CA MET A 127 0.04 4.16 7.82
C MET A 127 -0.10 3.27 6.59
N LEU A 128 1.01 2.92 5.96
CA LEU A 128 1.02 2.19 4.69
C LEU A 128 1.30 0.70 4.90
N LYS A 129 0.50 -0.13 4.26
CA LYS A 129 0.70 -1.56 4.09
C LYS A 129 1.24 -1.82 2.69
N ARG A 130 2.22 -2.74 2.58
CA ARG A 130 2.78 -3.18 1.30
C ARG A 130 2.22 -4.55 0.93
N ASN A 131 1.63 -4.66 -0.24
CA ASN A 131 1.13 -5.92 -0.80
C ASN A 131 1.91 -6.26 -2.06
N GLN A 132 2.30 -7.54 -2.18
CA GLN A 132 3.00 -8.07 -3.35
C GLN A 132 2.09 -9.04 -4.10
N SER A 133 2.05 -8.94 -5.43
CA SER A 133 1.12 -9.71 -6.25
C SER A 133 1.50 -11.19 -6.43
N HIS A 134 2.78 -11.54 -6.30
CA HIS A 134 3.27 -12.88 -6.57
C HIS A 134 3.94 -13.51 -5.35
N SER A 135 3.62 -14.78 -5.11
CA SER A 135 4.30 -15.59 -4.10
C SER A 135 5.51 -16.30 -4.73
N VAL A 136 6.66 -16.15 -4.07
CA VAL A 136 7.90 -16.80 -4.47
C VAL A 136 8.24 -17.89 -3.42
N PRO A 137 8.35 -19.16 -3.81
CA PRO A 137 8.74 -20.23 -2.91
C PRO A 137 10.26 -20.18 -2.63
N PHE A 138 10.65 -20.50 -1.38
CA PHE A 138 12.04 -20.54 -0.91
C PHE A 138 12.45 -21.89 -0.38
N ALA A 139 11.54 -22.64 0.25
CA ALA A 139 11.80 -24.00 0.69
C ALA A 139 10.58 -24.91 0.53
N THR A 140 10.83 -26.17 0.20
CA THR A 140 9.85 -27.25 0.17
C THR A 140 10.20 -28.31 1.21
N LEU A 141 9.20 -29.05 1.66
CA LEU A 141 9.41 -30.27 2.41
C LEU A 141 9.52 -31.41 1.40
N ASN A 142 10.55 -32.26 1.58
CA ASN A 142 10.94 -33.28 0.62
C ASN A 142 11.18 -32.68 -0.79
N ASN A 143 11.60 -33.52 -1.73
CA ASN A 143 11.90 -33.10 -3.10
C ASN A 143 10.65 -32.51 -3.79
N ASN A 144 10.50 -31.17 -3.76
CA ASN A 144 9.45 -30.41 -4.46
C ASN A 144 7.98 -30.78 -4.13
N GLU A 145 7.73 -31.49 -3.01
CA GLU A 145 6.37 -31.95 -2.70
C GLU A 145 5.48 -30.85 -2.13
N ARG A 146 5.95 -30.14 -1.11
CA ARG A 146 5.15 -29.14 -0.39
C ARG A 146 5.95 -27.87 -0.10
N VAL A 147 5.48 -26.75 -0.62
CA VAL A 147 6.05 -25.43 -0.27
C VAL A 147 5.73 -25.10 1.20
N VAL A 148 6.78 -24.98 2.01
CA VAL A 148 6.68 -24.67 3.45
C VAL A 148 7.19 -23.28 3.78
N LEU A 149 7.98 -22.65 2.91
CA LEU A 149 8.45 -21.28 3.06
C LEU A 149 8.32 -20.53 1.73
N ALA A 150 7.55 -19.44 1.73
CA ALA A 150 7.32 -18.60 0.54
C ALA A 150 6.97 -17.16 0.93
N THR A 151 7.13 -16.20 0.01
CA THR A 151 6.81 -14.80 0.27
C THR A 151 5.33 -14.51 0.56
N ARG A 152 4.40 -15.40 0.18
CA ARG A 152 2.97 -15.27 0.56
C ARG A 152 2.76 -15.32 2.07
N VAL A 153 3.72 -15.87 2.80
CA VAL A 153 3.72 -15.94 4.26
C VAL A 153 4.05 -14.57 4.87
N GLN A 154 4.61 -13.67 4.06
CA GLN A 154 4.87 -12.29 4.47
C GLN A 154 3.58 -11.48 4.39
N ASP A 155 3.11 -11.05 5.53
CA ASP A 155 2.05 -10.05 5.66
C ASP A 155 2.69 -8.79 6.26
N PHE A 156 3.20 -7.93 5.39
CA PHE A 156 3.82 -6.68 5.85
C PHE A 156 2.81 -5.87 6.65
N PRO A 157 3.12 -5.53 7.91
CA PRO A 157 2.23 -4.71 8.73
C PRO A 157 2.14 -3.30 8.19
N PHE A 158 1.15 -2.56 8.67
CA PHE A 158 1.11 -1.12 8.47
C PHE A 158 2.35 -0.46 9.07
N ARG A 159 3.02 0.37 8.28
CA ARG A 159 4.21 1.11 8.71
C ARG A 159 3.98 2.61 8.56
N PRO A 160 4.52 3.43 9.48
CA PRO A 160 4.40 4.87 9.40
C PRO A 160 5.16 5.40 8.19
N ALA A 161 4.60 6.42 7.57
CA ALA A 161 5.19 7.21 6.50
C ALA A 161 4.76 8.67 6.67
N MET A 162 5.49 9.60 6.09
CA MET A 162 5.17 11.01 6.08
C MET A 162 5.05 11.53 4.65
N ARG A 163 4.09 12.46 4.44
CA ARG A 163 3.99 13.24 3.21
C ARG A 163 4.06 14.72 3.56
N LEU A 164 4.93 15.43 2.89
CA LEU A 164 5.10 16.87 3.02
C LEU A 164 4.89 17.52 1.65
N GLY A 165 4.31 18.70 1.64
CA GLY A 165 4.10 19.41 0.38
C GLY A 165 4.02 20.91 0.55
N VAL A 166 4.38 21.57 -0.54
CA VAL A 166 4.30 23.04 -0.66
C VAL A 166 3.64 23.34 -1.99
N GLY A 167 2.69 24.29 -1.97
CA GLY A 167 2.03 24.81 -3.16
C GLY A 167 2.21 26.31 -3.27
N VAL A 168 2.63 26.77 -4.46
CA VAL A 168 2.88 28.17 -4.76
C VAL A 168 1.93 28.60 -5.88
N PRO A 169 1.04 29.57 -5.65
CA PRO A 169 0.15 30.08 -6.68
C PRO A 169 0.97 30.89 -7.69
N LEU A 170 0.80 30.61 -8.98
CA LEU A 170 1.33 31.42 -10.08
C LEU A 170 0.26 32.37 -10.63
N SER A 171 -1.00 31.95 -10.57
CA SER A 171 -2.17 32.74 -10.95
C SER A 171 -3.43 32.20 -10.24
N PRO A 172 -4.58 32.83 -10.35
CA PRO A 172 -5.83 32.32 -9.76
C PRO A 172 -6.23 30.92 -10.21
N LYS A 173 -5.75 30.48 -11.39
CA LYS A 173 -6.07 29.15 -11.93
C LYS A 173 -4.87 28.18 -11.95
N LEU A 174 -3.67 28.67 -11.65
CA LEU A 174 -2.45 27.90 -11.84
C LEU A 174 -1.59 27.89 -10.58
N ARG A 175 -1.17 26.70 -10.13
CA ARG A 175 -0.33 26.49 -8.95
C ARG A 175 0.77 25.47 -9.26
N VAL A 176 1.98 25.75 -8.76
CA VAL A 176 3.07 24.76 -8.71
C VAL A 176 3.04 24.09 -7.35
N GLU A 177 3.18 22.76 -7.33
CA GLU A 177 3.18 21.94 -6.13
C GLU A 177 4.42 21.06 -6.08
N GLY A 178 5.20 21.15 -5.01
CA GLY A 178 6.25 20.21 -4.66
C GLY A 178 5.74 19.28 -3.56
N LEU A 179 5.88 17.96 -3.76
CA LEU A 179 5.43 16.94 -2.81
C LEU A 179 6.58 15.95 -2.58
N TYR A 180 6.75 15.56 -1.35
CA TYR A 180 7.61 14.44 -0.96
C TYR A 180 6.81 13.49 -0.06
N PHE A 181 6.86 12.21 -0.30
CA PHE A 181 6.48 11.22 0.69
C PHE A 181 7.52 10.11 0.78
N GLY A 182 7.75 9.61 2.00
CA GLY A 182 8.77 8.62 2.23
C GLY A 182 8.83 8.22 3.70
N MET A 183 10.03 7.77 4.13
CA MET A 183 10.31 7.20 5.45
C MET A 183 9.55 5.89 5.70
N ALA A 184 8.88 5.34 4.70
CA ALA A 184 8.19 4.07 4.81
C ALA A 184 9.18 2.93 4.61
N ASN A 185 9.31 2.08 5.62
CA ASN A 185 10.12 0.87 5.53
C ASN A 185 9.41 -0.32 6.16
N TRP A 186 9.58 -1.46 5.53
CA TRP A 186 9.00 -2.73 5.95
C TRP A 186 10.11 -3.75 6.15
N THR A 187 10.04 -4.48 7.25
CA THR A 187 10.93 -5.59 7.53
C THR A 187 10.09 -6.75 8.02
N GLU A 188 10.24 -7.89 7.36
CA GLU A 188 9.58 -9.12 7.73
C GLU A 188 10.55 -10.29 7.71
N THR A 189 10.37 -11.23 8.63
CA THR A 189 11.17 -12.44 8.74
C THR A 189 10.26 -13.66 8.84
N ALA A 190 10.66 -14.74 8.20
CA ALA A 190 10.00 -16.03 8.35
C ALA A 190 11.04 -17.15 8.37
N ALA A 191 10.74 -18.21 9.11
CA ALA A 191 11.60 -19.38 9.21
C ALA A 191 10.76 -20.66 9.35
N VAL A 192 11.30 -21.76 8.84
CA VAL A 192 10.76 -23.10 9.01
C VAL A 192 11.85 -24.02 9.49
N ARG A 193 11.51 -24.93 10.39
CA ARG A 193 12.39 -25.98 10.89
C ARG A 193 11.79 -27.36 10.57
N ASP A 194 12.67 -28.28 10.27
CA ASP A 194 12.36 -29.71 10.17
C ASP A 194 13.42 -30.50 10.94
N ALA A 195 12.98 -31.33 11.86
CA ALA A 195 13.83 -32.17 12.69
C ALA A 195 13.65 -33.66 12.37
N THR A 196 12.93 -33.98 11.30
CA THR A 196 12.74 -35.37 10.89
C THR A 196 14.05 -35.97 10.38
N PRO A 197 14.33 -37.29 10.64
CA PRO A 197 15.50 -37.94 10.08
C PRO A 197 15.51 -37.87 8.55
N ASN A 198 16.68 -37.66 7.97
CA ASN A 198 16.87 -37.60 6.53
C ASN A 198 17.66 -38.81 6.00
N ALA A 199 17.69 -38.95 4.68
CA ALA A 199 18.37 -40.05 4.01
C ALA A 199 19.92 -40.03 4.19
N LEU A 200 20.50 -38.95 4.72
CA LEU A 200 21.92 -38.78 4.93
C LEU A 200 22.36 -39.14 6.37
N GLY A 201 21.43 -39.63 7.20
CA GLY A 201 21.67 -39.97 8.62
C GLY A 201 21.67 -38.75 9.57
N GLY A 202 21.28 -37.59 9.08
CA GLY A 202 21.06 -36.37 9.87
C GLY A 202 19.58 -36.07 10.08
N THR A 203 19.26 -34.81 10.38
CA THR A 203 17.89 -34.33 10.50
C THR A 203 17.62 -33.18 9.52
N GLY A 204 16.36 -33.11 9.05
CA GLY A 204 15.88 -32.11 8.15
C GLY A 204 15.72 -32.58 6.70
N ASN A 205 14.52 -32.34 6.15
CA ASN A 205 14.18 -32.68 4.75
C ASN A 205 13.67 -31.39 4.03
N LEU A 206 14.25 -30.23 4.38
CA LEU A 206 13.95 -28.99 3.68
C LEU A 206 14.85 -28.87 2.46
N PHE A 207 14.22 -28.72 1.29
CA PHE A 207 14.85 -28.52 0.00
C PHE A 207 14.77 -27.05 -0.37
N SER A 208 15.88 -26.50 -0.82
CA SER A 208 16.00 -25.06 -1.00
C SER A 208 15.78 -24.62 -2.45
N ARG A 209 15.40 -23.36 -2.62
CA ARG A 209 15.36 -22.71 -3.92
C ARG A 209 16.70 -22.75 -4.66
N LEU A 210 17.81 -22.82 -3.92
CA LEU A 210 19.17 -22.77 -4.49
C LEU A 210 19.54 -24.01 -5.30
N SER A 211 18.89 -25.14 -5.04
CA SER A 211 19.01 -26.41 -5.79
C SER A 211 17.84 -26.63 -6.74
N ASP A 212 17.02 -25.62 -7.01
CA ASP A 212 15.74 -25.80 -7.69
C ASP A 212 14.84 -26.84 -6.98
N PHE A 213 14.83 -26.78 -5.65
CA PHE A 213 14.06 -27.67 -4.76
C PHE A 213 14.45 -29.15 -4.93
N GLY A 214 15.75 -29.41 -5.09
CA GLY A 214 16.28 -30.74 -5.22
C GLY A 214 16.22 -31.35 -6.63
N ILE A 215 16.27 -30.51 -7.65
CA ILE A 215 16.28 -30.95 -9.05
C ILE A 215 17.57 -30.48 -9.76
N PRO A 216 18.68 -31.27 -9.70
CA PRO A 216 18.88 -32.46 -8.86
C PRO A 216 19.15 -32.13 -7.39
N ALA A 217 18.84 -33.05 -6.47
CA ALA A 217 19.13 -32.89 -5.06
C ALA A 217 20.64 -32.76 -4.80
N SER A 218 21.02 -31.84 -3.92
CA SER A 218 22.40 -31.57 -3.54
C SER A 218 22.58 -31.63 -2.03
N THR A 219 23.52 -32.41 -1.55
CA THR A 219 23.83 -32.52 -0.12
C THR A 219 24.33 -31.21 0.49
N ALA A 220 24.89 -30.31 -0.33
CA ALA A 220 25.35 -29.00 0.11
C ALA A 220 24.21 -27.94 0.23
N LEU A 221 23.09 -28.14 -0.47
CA LEU A 221 22.01 -27.14 -0.59
C LEU A 221 20.68 -27.61 -0.01
N ASP A 222 20.50 -28.94 0.10
CA ASP A 222 19.27 -29.60 0.52
C ASP A 222 19.46 -30.38 1.83
N TYR A 223 18.41 -31.08 2.28
CA TYR A 223 18.37 -31.76 3.55
C TYR A 223 18.61 -30.81 4.74
N ASN A 224 18.08 -29.60 4.63
CA ASN A 224 18.26 -28.59 5.66
C ASN A 224 17.30 -28.82 6.83
N SER A 225 17.80 -28.59 8.05
CA SER A 225 17.02 -28.59 9.29
C SER A 225 16.37 -27.21 9.56
N LEU A 226 16.88 -26.14 8.92
CA LEU A 226 16.37 -24.78 9.05
C LEU A 226 16.46 -24.10 7.69
N ALA A 227 15.36 -23.41 7.31
CA ALA A 227 15.35 -22.44 6.25
C ALA A 227 14.69 -21.15 6.75
N SER A 228 15.29 -20.00 6.46
CA SER A 228 14.78 -18.71 6.91
C SER A 228 15.01 -17.63 5.87
N PHE A 229 14.15 -16.60 5.86
CA PHE A 229 14.43 -15.39 5.12
C PHE A 229 14.10 -14.13 5.93
N ALA A 230 14.82 -13.05 5.62
CA ALA A 230 14.53 -11.71 6.07
C ALA A 230 14.36 -10.81 4.85
N TYR A 231 13.27 -10.04 4.82
CA TYR A 231 12.95 -9.15 3.71
C TYR A 231 12.78 -7.72 4.20
N TYR A 232 13.50 -6.82 3.56
CA TYR A 232 13.42 -5.37 3.79
C TYR A 232 12.98 -4.67 2.51
N SER A 233 12.09 -3.68 2.63
CA SER A 233 11.65 -2.82 1.52
C SER A 233 11.52 -1.39 2.02
N ALA A 234 11.95 -0.42 1.22
CA ALA A 234 11.80 1.01 1.48
C ALA A 234 11.31 1.74 0.24
N LEU A 235 10.51 2.79 0.44
CA LEU A 235 9.89 3.59 -0.61
C LEU A 235 10.05 5.07 -0.28
N ASP A 236 10.59 5.83 -1.26
CA ASP A 236 10.65 7.28 -1.25
C ASP A 236 10.13 7.84 -2.58
N ASN A 237 9.45 8.98 -2.54
CA ASN A 237 8.84 9.62 -3.70
C ASN A 237 8.92 11.14 -3.62
N ALA A 238 9.27 11.79 -4.73
CA ALA A 238 9.24 13.23 -4.89
C ALA A 238 8.48 13.61 -6.16
N GLU A 239 7.66 14.64 -6.09
CA GLU A 239 6.82 15.12 -7.18
C GLU A 239 6.96 16.63 -7.34
N LEU A 240 6.94 17.07 -8.60
CA LEU A 240 6.80 18.47 -8.96
C LEU A 240 5.66 18.59 -9.96
N ASN A 241 4.59 19.27 -9.58
CA ASN A 241 3.34 19.34 -10.33
C ASN A 241 2.98 20.77 -10.71
N LEU A 242 2.41 20.92 -11.88
CA LEU A 242 1.68 22.11 -12.30
C LEU A 242 0.20 21.76 -12.29
N ARG A 243 -0.57 22.39 -11.39
CA ARG A 243 -2.01 22.17 -11.24
C ARG A 243 -2.79 23.31 -11.86
N HIS A 244 -3.73 22.97 -12.74
CA HIS A 244 -4.64 23.90 -13.38
C HIS A 244 -6.07 23.68 -12.89
N ARG A 245 -6.68 24.70 -12.29
CA ARG A 245 -8.09 24.71 -11.87
C ARG A 245 -8.99 24.88 -13.10
N LEU A 246 -9.97 23.99 -13.23
CA LEU A 246 -10.97 24.06 -14.29
C LEU A 246 -12.11 25.01 -13.90
N PRO A 247 -12.79 25.64 -14.89
CA PRO A 247 -14.03 26.34 -14.64
C PRO A 247 -15.12 25.33 -14.30
N THR A 248 -15.58 25.34 -13.08
CA THR A 248 -16.60 24.41 -12.55
C THR A 248 -17.68 25.20 -11.84
N PRO A 249 -18.88 24.64 -11.60
CA PRO A 249 -19.90 25.25 -10.75
C PRO A 249 -19.35 25.60 -9.37
N PRO A 250 -19.90 26.61 -8.69
CA PRO A 250 -19.33 27.17 -7.45
C PRO A 250 -19.27 26.16 -6.27
N TYR A 251 -20.00 25.06 -6.33
CA TYR A 251 -20.06 24.02 -5.31
C TYR A 251 -19.13 22.82 -5.59
N VAL A 252 -18.37 22.84 -6.68
CA VAL A 252 -17.41 21.77 -7.02
C VAL A 252 -16.16 22.41 -7.59
N GLU A 253 -14.99 21.97 -7.12
CA GLU A 253 -13.71 22.36 -7.71
C GLU A 253 -13.05 21.17 -8.37
N ALA A 254 -12.81 21.26 -9.68
CA ALA A 254 -12.03 20.27 -10.42
C ALA A 254 -10.71 20.86 -10.88
N SER A 255 -9.67 20.06 -10.89
CA SER A 255 -8.37 20.47 -11.39
C SER A 255 -7.68 19.32 -12.14
N LEU A 256 -6.87 19.70 -13.12
CA LEU A 256 -5.95 18.82 -13.82
C LEU A 256 -4.53 19.12 -13.34
N LEU A 257 -3.69 18.11 -13.32
CA LEU A 257 -2.27 18.28 -13.04
C LEU A 257 -1.43 17.55 -14.08
N ILE A 258 -0.28 18.14 -14.35
CA ILE A 258 0.82 17.53 -15.09
C ILE A 258 2.09 17.76 -14.28
N GLY A 259 3.01 16.79 -14.25
CA GLY A 259 4.21 16.95 -13.45
C GLY A 259 5.29 15.94 -13.76
N ALA A 260 6.41 16.13 -13.07
CA ALA A 260 7.51 15.18 -13.02
C ALA A 260 7.50 14.44 -11.68
N ARG A 261 7.91 13.18 -11.70
CA ARG A 261 7.97 12.32 -10.52
C ARG A 261 9.27 11.52 -10.47
N TYR A 262 9.85 11.44 -9.29
CA TYR A 262 10.97 10.58 -8.97
C TYR A 262 10.58 9.63 -7.85
N ILE A 263 10.80 8.34 -8.05
CA ILE A 263 10.50 7.30 -7.06
C ILE A 263 11.70 6.40 -6.93
N THR A 264 12.07 6.05 -5.70
CA THR A 264 13.05 5.00 -5.45
C THR A 264 12.45 3.91 -4.58
N VAL A 265 12.59 2.65 -5.02
CA VAL A 265 12.22 1.45 -4.25
C VAL A 265 13.47 0.63 -4.04
N ARG A 266 13.85 0.46 -2.77
CA ARG A 266 15.02 -0.32 -2.36
C ARG A 266 14.57 -1.55 -1.60
N GLU A 267 15.07 -2.70 -2.00
CA GLU A 267 14.75 -3.95 -1.35
C GLU A 267 16.00 -4.77 -1.05
N ARG A 268 15.92 -5.54 0.01
CA ARG A 268 16.94 -6.50 0.41
C ARG A 268 16.25 -7.76 0.91
N LEU A 269 16.62 -8.88 0.34
CA LEU A 269 16.17 -10.18 0.79
C LEU A 269 17.39 -11.03 1.11
N SER A 270 17.42 -11.56 2.34
CA SER A 270 18.43 -12.52 2.81
C SER A 270 17.73 -13.85 3.03
N PHE A 271 18.14 -14.89 2.32
CA PHE A 271 17.65 -16.27 2.46
C PHE A 271 18.79 -17.16 2.96
N GLY A 272 18.58 -17.82 4.09
CA GLY A 272 19.56 -18.68 4.71
C GLY A 272 19.03 -20.09 4.94
N THR A 273 19.89 -21.09 4.75
CA THR A 273 19.63 -22.49 5.09
C THR A 273 20.73 -23.06 5.96
N GLN A 274 20.38 -24.01 6.81
CA GLN A 274 21.31 -24.71 7.68
C GLN A 274 20.97 -26.20 7.69
N SER A 275 21.97 -27.04 7.44
CA SER A 275 21.86 -28.47 7.55
C SER A 275 22.25 -28.96 8.96
N SER A 276 21.91 -30.20 9.30
CA SER A 276 22.39 -30.89 10.51
C SER A 276 23.89 -31.26 10.41
N VAL A 277 24.42 -31.48 9.22
CA VAL A 277 25.85 -31.43 8.96
C VAL A 277 26.25 -29.97 9.01
N PRO A 278 27.42 -29.55 9.53
CA PRO A 278 27.73 -28.12 9.73
C PRO A 278 27.98 -27.39 8.42
N THR A 279 26.94 -27.32 7.57
CA THR A 279 26.90 -26.53 6.34
C THR A 279 25.79 -25.50 6.42
N SER A 280 26.08 -24.32 5.96
CA SER A 280 25.10 -23.24 5.87
C SER A 280 25.26 -22.48 4.55
N ASN A 281 24.13 -22.04 4.02
CA ASN A 281 24.06 -21.23 2.81
C ASN A 281 23.33 -19.93 3.12
N LEU A 282 23.88 -18.83 2.66
CA LEU A 282 23.26 -17.51 2.78
C LEU A 282 23.30 -16.82 1.41
N VAL A 283 22.12 -16.48 0.89
CA VAL A 283 21.98 -15.63 -0.29
C VAL A 283 21.39 -14.31 0.15
N GLU A 284 22.06 -13.22 -0.18
CA GLU A 284 21.55 -11.88 -0.03
C GLU A 284 21.37 -11.25 -1.41
N THR A 285 20.13 -10.87 -1.74
CA THR A 285 19.81 -10.15 -2.98
C THR A 285 19.29 -8.77 -2.62
N ARG A 286 19.95 -7.75 -3.16
CA ARG A 286 19.55 -6.35 -3.07
C ARG A 286 19.08 -5.89 -4.43
N THR A 287 17.96 -5.18 -4.48
CA THR A 287 17.48 -4.50 -5.68
C THR A 287 17.22 -3.04 -5.38
N GLN A 288 17.54 -2.20 -6.36
CA GLN A 288 17.25 -0.77 -6.35
C GLN A 288 16.57 -0.42 -7.67
N ASN A 289 15.42 0.25 -7.56
CA ASN A 289 14.66 0.78 -8.68
C ASN A 289 14.63 2.30 -8.55
N ASP A 290 15.32 3.00 -9.43
CA ASP A 290 15.31 4.46 -9.51
C ASP A 290 14.50 4.86 -10.74
N MET A 291 13.33 5.44 -10.51
CA MET A 291 12.33 5.72 -11.52
C MET A 291 12.12 7.21 -11.69
N VAL A 292 12.25 7.71 -12.91
CA VAL A 292 11.98 9.10 -13.29
C VAL A 292 10.94 9.11 -14.39
N GLY A 293 9.95 9.97 -14.28
CA GLY A 293 8.91 10.04 -15.29
C GLY A 293 8.01 11.25 -15.22
N MET A 294 7.04 11.24 -16.13
CA MET A 294 6.01 12.26 -16.22
C MET A 294 4.69 11.70 -15.70
N GLN A 295 3.92 12.56 -15.06
CA GLN A 295 2.59 12.21 -14.53
C GLN A 295 1.53 13.17 -15.02
N ILE A 296 0.32 12.61 -15.15
CA ILE A 296 -0.91 13.36 -15.34
C ILE A 296 -1.90 12.94 -14.26
N GLY A 297 -2.79 13.84 -13.88
CA GLY A 297 -3.80 13.52 -12.91
C GLY A 297 -4.96 14.48 -12.92
N ALA A 298 -5.99 14.09 -12.18
CA ALA A 298 -7.19 14.89 -11.96
C ALA A 298 -7.55 14.86 -10.48
N ALA A 299 -8.06 15.98 -9.99
CA ALA A 299 -8.60 16.06 -8.63
C ALA A 299 -9.96 16.75 -8.64
N LEU A 300 -10.80 16.32 -7.72
CA LEU A 300 -12.13 16.82 -7.48
C LEU A 300 -12.27 17.14 -6.00
N ASN A 301 -12.76 18.36 -5.69
CA ASN A 301 -13.14 18.76 -4.35
C ASN A 301 -14.62 19.13 -4.35
N ALA A 302 -15.39 18.56 -3.45
CA ALA A 302 -16.82 18.82 -3.33
C ALA A 302 -17.20 19.06 -1.86
N PRO A 303 -17.99 20.09 -1.53
CA PRO A 303 -18.51 20.28 -0.19
C PRO A 303 -19.49 19.15 0.14
N VAL A 304 -19.43 18.65 1.36
CA VAL A 304 -20.34 17.63 1.87
C VAL A 304 -21.39 18.29 2.76
N HIS A 305 -20.96 18.88 3.88
CA HIS A 305 -21.85 19.53 4.85
C HIS A 305 -21.04 20.23 5.94
N TRP A 306 -21.48 21.44 6.39
CA TRP A 306 -20.93 22.16 7.56
C TRP A 306 -19.40 22.23 7.66
N GLY A 307 -18.73 22.71 6.60
CA GLY A 307 -17.26 22.84 6.60
C GLY A 307 -16.50 21.55 6.30
N TRP A 308 -17.22 20.47 5.99
CA TRP A 308 -16.64 19.23 5.50
C TRP A 308 -16.58 19.20 3.97
N TRP A 309 -15.46 18.70 3.47
CA TRP A 309 -15.17 18.57 2.04
C TRP A 309 -14.69 17.16 1.73
N PHE A 310 -15.21 16.62 0.65
CA PHE A 310 -14.66 15.42 0.05
C PHE A 310 -13.67 15.80 -1.05
N GLN A 311 -12.50 15.16 -1.06
CA GLN A 311 -11.48 15.32 -2.09
C GLN A 311 -11.08 13.97 -2.63
N GLY A 312 -11.12 13.82 -3.95
CA GLY A 312 -10.59 12.68 -4.69
C GLY A 312 -9.49 13.13 -5.63
N GLU A 313 -8.38 12.41 -5.68
CA GLU A 313 -7.29 12.65 -6.63
C GLU A 313 -6.81 11.33 -7.20
N ILE A 314 -6.66 11.28 -8.53
CA ILE A 314 -6.08 10.15 -9.25
C ILE A 314 -4.92 10.63 -10.12
N LYS A 315 -3.83 9.85 -10.16
CA LYS A 315 -2.66 10.12 -11.01
C LYS A 315 -2.22 8.87 -11.73
N GLY A 316 -1.81 9.04 -12.98
CA GLY A 316 -1.11 8.04 -13.79
C GLY A 316 0.29 8.52 -14.12
N VAL A 317 1.26 7.64 -14.07
CA VAL A 317 2.69 7.95 -14.24
C VAL A 317 3.32 6.99 -15.22
N LEU A 318 4.03 7.53 -16.21
CA LEU A 318 4.91 6.76 -17.08
C LEU A 318 6.35 7.11 -16.76
N MET A 319 7.17 6.11 -16.45
CA MET A 319 8.54 6.29 -15.96
C MET A 319 9.54 5.40 -16.68
N GLN A 320 10.78 5.84 -16.69
CA GLN A 320 11.94 5.00 -16.96
C GLN A 320 12.50 4.53 -15.61
N ASN A 321 12.57 3.22 -15.43
CA ASN A 321 13.17 2.58 -14.28
C ASN A 321 14.61 2.18 -14.59
N SER A 322 15.58 2.73 -13.87
CA SER A 322 16.95 2.26 -13.82
C SER A 322 17.07 1.26 -12.67
N ALA A 323 16.89 -0.02 -13.01
CA ALA A 323 16.93 -1.09 -12.02
C ALA A 323 18.32 -1.69 -11.91
N ALA A 324 18.79 -1.90 -10.67
CA ALA A 324 20.04 -2.56 -10.35
C ALA A 324 19.79 -3.70 -9.36
N GLN A 325 20.54 -4.78 -9.52
CA GLN A 325 20.58 -5.93 -8.63
C GLN A 325 22.00 -6.23 -8.21
N GLN A 326 22.18 -6.57 -6.95
CA GLN A 326 23.39 -7.17 -6.41
C GLN A 326 23.00 -8.42 -5.64
N THR A 327 23.62 -9.56 -5.96
CA THR A 327 23.43 -10.81 -5.23
C THR A 327 24.75 -11.28 -4.68
N GLN A 328 24.76 -11.62 -3.40
CA GLN A 328 25.88 -12.24 -2.69
C GLN A 328 25.43 -13.63 -2.22
N TYR A 329 26.20 -14.64 -2.56
CA TYR A 329 26.03 -15.98 -2.05
C TYR A 329 27.24 -16.40 -1.22
N THR A 330 27.00 -16.85 -0.01
CA THR A 330 28.02 -17.37 0.90
C THR A 330 27.68 -18.81 1.26
N HIS A 331 28.58 -19.72 0.95
CA HIS A 331 28.55 -21.11 1.38
C HIS A 331 29.60 -21.31 2.46
N THR A 332 29.20 -21.91 3.58
CA THR A 332 30.11 -22.22 4.68
C THR A 332 29.96 -23.68 5.02
N ASP A 333 31.06 -24.42 4.99
CA ASP A 333 31.20 -25.79 5.51
C ASP A 333 32.10 -25.80 6.75
N SER A 334 32.39 -27.01 7.26
CA SER A 334 33.24 -27.18 8.45
C SER A 334 34.70 -26.73 8.24
N THR A 335 35.15 -26.50 7.01
CA THR A 335 36.55 -26.29 6.64
C THR A 335 36.77 -24.96 5.92
N SER A 336 35.76 -24.45 5.24
CA SER A 336 35.87 -23.28 4.37
C SER A 336 34.62 -22.42 4.33
N SER A 337 34.80 -21.16 3.93
CA SER A 337 33.72 -20.24 3.58
C SER A 337 34.03 -19.59 2.24
N THR A 338 33.14 -19.77 1.28
CA THR A 338 33.29 -19.22 -0.07
C THR A 338 32.17 -18.24 -0.37
N THR A 339 32.52 -17.08 -0.95
CA THR A 339 31.57 -16.03 -1.29
C THR A 339 31.62 -15.70 -2.78
N TYR A 340 30.46 -15.66 -3.43
CA TYR A 340 30.28 -15.25 -4.83
C TYR A 340 29.47 -13.95 -4.88
N LEU A 341 29.82 -13.07 -5.81
CA LEU A 341 29.16 -11.79 -6.03
C LEU A 341 28.69 -11.68 -7.48
N GLY A 342 27.45 -11.30 -7.68
CA GLY A 342 26.87 -11.01 -8.98
C GLY A 342 26.15 -9.67 -8.99
N ASN A 343 26.39 -8.87 -10.04
CA ASN A 343 25.73 -7.58 -10.23
C ASN A 343 25.06 -7.52 -11.60
N LYS A 344 23.90 -6.88 -11.68
CA LYS A 344 23.21 -6.62 -12.93
C LYS A 344 22.42 -5.32 -12.87
N SER A 345 22.33 -4.64 -14.01
CA SER A 345 21.49 -3.45 -14.16
C SER A 345 20.76 -3.47 -15.51
N SER A 346 19.61 -2.82 -15.56
CA SER A 346 18.81 -2.68 -16.77
C SER A 346 17.96 -1.43 -16.71
N LYS A 347 17.53 -0.92 -17.87
CA LYS A 347 16.58 0.19 -17.98
C LYS A 347 15.31 -0.29 -18.66
N VAL A 348 14.18 -0.08 -18.03
CA VAL A 348 12.86 -0.51 -18.53
C VAL A 348 11.81 0.57 -18.32
N ALA A 349 10.78 0.55 -19.17
CA ALA A 349 9.59 1.37 -18.94
C ALA A 349 8.77 0.77 -17.78
N THR A 350 8.27 1.63 -16.91
CA THR A 350 7.52 1.28 -15.70
C THR A 350 6.29 2.17 -15.61
N TYR A 351 5.20 1.61 -15.12
CA TYR A 351 3.96 2.33 -14.90
C TYR A 351 3.67 2.42 -13.41
N ALA A 352 3.18 3.57 -13.00
CA ALA A 352 2.70 3.76 -11.64
C ALA A 352 1.41 4.58 -11.65
N GLY A 353 0.69 4.50 -10.56
CA GLY A 353 -0.43 5.36 -10.33
C GLY A 353 -0.74 5.49 -8.85
N ASP A 354 -1.52 6.50 -8.51
CA ASP A 354 -2.04 6.65 -7.17
C ASP A 354 -3.51 7.10 -7.18
N LEU A 355 -4.18 6.75 -6.10
CA LEU A 355 -5.52 7.19 -5.75
C LEU A 355 -5.47 7.71 -4.33
N SER A 356 -5.96 8.92 -4.12
CA SER A 356 -6.09 9.55 -2.80
C SER A 356 -7.52 9.99 -2.59
N LEU A 357 -8.12 9.58 -1.48
CA LEU A 357 -9.46 9.98 -1.07
C LEU A 357 -9.37 10.63 0.31
N TRP A 358 -9.92 11.83 0.48
CA TRP A 358 -9.85 12.59 1.69
C TRP A 358 -11.21 13.13 2.10
N LEU A 359 -11.44 13.15 3.40
CA LEU A 359 -12.46 13.93 4.06
C LEU A 359 -11.75 15.02 4.85
N SER A 360 -12.03 16.28 4.53
CA SER A 360 -11.34 17.45 5.06
C SER A 360 -12.31 18.32 5.84
N TYR A 361 -11.89 18.84 6.98
CA TYR A 361 -12.65 19.77 7.79
C TYR A 361 -11.90 21.09 7.91
N GLN A 362 -12.57 22.18 7.56
CA GLN A 362 -12.02 23.51 7.65
C GLN A 362 -12.19 24.07 9.06
N CYS A 363 -11.13 24.07 9.86
CA CYS A 363 -11.13 24.61 11.22
C CYS A 363 -11.07 26.13 11.23
N SER A 364 -10.39 26.74 10.25
CA SER A 364 -10.29 28.20 10.08
C SER A 364 -10.02 28.53 8.61
N GLN A 365 -10.00 29.82 8.26
CA GLN A 365 -9.67 30.27 6.88
C GLN A 365 -8.26 29.85 6.41
N ARG A 366 -7.37 29.43 7.33
CA ARG A 366 -5.99 29.07 7.04
C ARG A 366 -5.64 27.64 7.38
N PHE A 367 -6.48 26.95 8.14
CA PHE A 367 -6.16 25.64 8.72
C PHE A 367 -7.23 24.62 8.41
N VAL A 368 -6.83 23.52 7.79
CA VAL A 368 -7.67 22.39 7.42
C VAL A 368 -7.07 21.11 7.99
N VAL A 369 -7.90 20.30 8.63
CA VAL A 369 -7.57 18.94 9.06
C VAL A 369 -8.19 17.98 8.06
N ARG A 370 -7.47 16.91 7.73
CA ARG A 370 -7.95 15.94 6.76
C ARG A 370 -7.64 14.52 7.19
N PHE A 371 -8.56 13.62 6.84
CA PHE A 371 -8.45 12.18 7.03
C PHE A 371 -8.73 11.50 5.71
N GLY A 372 -8.02 10.43 5.41
CA GLY A 372 -8.20 9.83 4.12
C GLY A 372 -7.60 8.45 3.98
N TYR A 373 -7.65 7.97 2.76
CA TYR A 373 -7.06 6.71 2.36
C TYR A 373 -6.29 6.89 1.05
N GLN A 374 -5.12 6.30 0.98
CA GLN A 374 -4.26 6.37 -0.19
C GLN A 374 -3.90 4.99 -0.69
N ALA A 375 -3.77 4.86 -2.00
CA ALA A 375 -3.30 3.65 -2.66
C ALA A 375 -2.34 4.04 -3.78
N PHE A 376 -1.15 3.41 -3.78
CA PHE A 376 -0.12 3.55 -4.80
C PHE A 376 0.13 2.18 -5.41
N TRP A 377 0.16 2.08 -6.73
CA TRP A 377 0.49 0.85 -7.42
C TRP A 377 1.65 1.07 -8.39
N PHE A 378 2.51 0.08 -8.47
CA PHE A 378 3.69 0.06 -9.33
C PHE A 378 3.73 -1.25 -10.10
N ASP A 379 4.09 -1.16 -11.38
CA ASP A 379 4.32 -2.30 -12.27
C ASP A 379 5.68 -2.14 -12.96
N GLY A 380 6.38 -3.23 -13.22
CA GLY A 380 7.68 -3.20 -13.87
C GLY A 380 8.87 -3.00 -12.90
N LEU A 381 8.73 -3.40 -11.63
CA LEU A 381 9.80 -3.33 -10.64
C LEU A 381 10.69 -4.58 -10.68
N ALA A 382 11.97 -4.39 -10.42
CA ALA A 382 12.87 -5.47 -10.05
C ALA A 382 12.76 -5.70 -8.53
N LEU A 383 12.02 -6.75 -8.12
CA LEU A 383 11.85 -7.10 -6.71
C LEU A 383 12.93 -8.07 -6.25
N ALA A 384 13.47 -7.87 -5.06
CA ALA A 384 14.50 -8.73 -4.50
C ALA A 384 14.04 -10.19 -4.42
N SER A 385 12.77 -10.43 -4.05
CA SER A 385 12.21 -11.77 -3.94
C SER A 385 12.13 -12.54 -5.27
N GLN A 386 11.92 -11.84 -6.38
CA GLN A 386 11.87 -12.46 -7.72
C GLN A 386 13.26 -12.68 -8.31
N ASN A 387 14.23 -11.90 -7.87
CA ASN A 387 15.59 -11.88 -8.37
C ASN A 387 16.57 -12.71 -7.51
N VAL A 388 16.08 -13.49 -6.55
CA VAL A 388 16.86 -14.57 -5.93
C VAL A 388 16.96 -15.74 -6.92
N GLU A 389 18.19 -16.09 -7.27
CA GLU A 389 18.44 -17.17 -8.21
C GLU A 389 17.83 -18.50 -7.74
N ARG A 390 17.30 -19.25 -8.70
CA ARG A 390 16.66 -20.55 -8.46
C ARG A 390 17.66 -21.71 -8.50
N ASN A 391 18.82 -21.47 -9.12
CA ASN A 391 19.89 -22.45 -9.22
C ASN A 391 21.23 -21.77 -8.96
N ILE A 392 21.93 -22.24 -7.94
CA ILE A 392 23.22 -21.65 -7.52
C ILE A 392 24.31 -21.73 -8.57
N ASN A 393 24.28 -22.73 -9.44
CA ASN A 393 25.25 -22.85 -10.54
C ASN A 393 25.20 -21.65 -11.50
N ILE A 394 24.04 -20.99 -11.60
CA ILE A 394 23.89 -19.78 -12.41
C ILE A 394 24.66 -18.61 -11.79
N LEU A 395 24.69 -18.51 -10.46
CA LEU A 395 25.45 -17.44 -9.77
C LEU A 395 26.96 -17.59 -9.98
N THR A 396 27.48 -18.79 -10.09
CA THR A 396 28.90 -19.04 -10.33
C THR A 396 29.31 -18.75 -11.78
N LEU A 397 28.34 -18.80 -12.71
CA LEU A 397 28.55 -18.48 -14.14
C LEU A 397 28.21 -17.01 -14.50
N GLY A 398 27.70 -16.27 -13.54
CA GLY A 398 27.19 -14.90 -13.68
C GLY A 398 25.66 -14.83 -13.57
N PRO A 399 25.11 -13.72 -13.05
CA PRO A 399 23.67 -13.61 -12.84
C PRO A 399 22.92 -13.70 -14.16
N ALA A 400 21.79 -14.42 -14.13
CA ALA A 400 20.82 -14.52 -15.20
C ALA A 400 20.23 -13.13 -15.56
N GLN A 401 19.15 -13.05 -16.26
CA GLN A 401 18.50 -11.77 -16.57
C GLN A 401 17.90 -11.14 -15.33
N LEU A 402 17.99 -9.80 -15.22
CA LEU A 402 17.26 -9.05 -14.21
C LEU A 402 15.76 -9.09 -14.52
N LEU A 403 14.96 -9.64 -13.59
CA LEU A 403 13.51 -9.76 -13.74
C LEU A 403 12.81 -8.47 -13.30
N HIS A 404 11.98 -7.91 -14.20
CA HIS A 404 11.26 -6.64 -14.00
C HIS A 404 9.74 -6.82 -13.86
N GLY A 405 9.23 -8.04 -13.75
CA GLY A 405 7.79 -8.31 -13.70
C GLY A 405 7.14 -8.02 -12.34
N GLY A 406 7.83 -7.32 -11.45
CA GLY A 406 7.34 -7.07 -10.10
C GLY A 406 6.22 -6.05 -10.04
N ARG A 407 5.13 -6.41 -9.32
CA ARG A 407 3.99 -5.53 -9.01
C ARG A 407 3.85 -5.39 -7.52
N VAL A 408 3.68 -4.14 -7.06
CA VAL A 408 3.52 -3.83 -5.64
C VAL A 408 2.42 -2.79 -5.48
N VAL A 409 1.60 -2.95 -4.45
CA VAL A 409 0.61 -1.98 -4.02
C VAL A 409 0.94 -1.55 -2.60
N TYR A 410 1.03 -0.25 -2.38
CA TYR A 410 1.11 0.37 -1.06
C TYR A 410 -0.20 1.07 -0.79
N HIS A 411 -0.83 0.82 0.34
CA HIS A 411 -2.11 1.45 0.64
C HIS A 411 -2.33 1.60 2.14
N GLY A 412 -3.17 2.57 2.51
CA GLY A 412 -3.54 2.70 3.90
C GLY A 412 -4.17 4.03 4.28
N PRO A 413 -4.63 4.13 5.54
CA PRO A 413 -5.20 5.34 6.09
C PRO A 413 -4.15 6.43 6.29
N SER A 414 -4.60 7.66 6.24
CA SER A 414 -3.78 8.86 6.42
C SER A 414 -4.55 9.93 7.16
N ALA A 415 -3.82 10.76 7.91
CA ALA A 415 -4.34 11.93 8.58
C ALA A 415 -3.34 13.08 8.41
N GLY A 416 -3.81 14.29 8.25
CA GLY A 416 -2.91 15.40 8.03
C GLY A 416 -3.54 16.75 8.19
N VAL A 417 -2.71 17.75 7.99
CA VAL A 417 -3.07 19.16 8.10
C VAL A 417 -2.60 19.92 6.87
N THR A 418 -3.37 20.95 6.54
CA THR A 418 -3.01 21.90 5.50
C THR A 418 -3.10 23.30 6.08
N PHE A 419 -2.06 24.09 5.85
CA PHE A 419 -2.00 25.49 6.24
C PHE A 419 -1.81 26.37 5.00
N SER A 420 -2.57 27.47 4.92
CA SER A 420 -2.53 28.42 3.80
C SER A 420 -2.43 29.86 4.29
N TRP A 421 -1.63 30.71 3.63
CA TRP A 421 -1.46 32.13 3.95
C TRP A 421 -1.31 33.00 2.72
#